data_ab5c53e8baa4f2c8e5713bbba55fab0a
#
_entry.id   ab5c53e8baa4f2c8e5713bbba55fab0a
#
_cell.length_a   1.000
_cell.length_b   1.000
_cell.length_c   1.000
_cell.angle_alpha   90.00
_cell.angle_beta   90.00
_cell.angle_gamma   90.00
#
_symmetry.space_group_name_H-M   'P 1'
#
loop_
_entity.id
_entity.type
_entity.pdbx_description
1 polymer ?
#
loop_
_entity_poly.entity_id
_entity_poly.type
_entity_poly.pdbx_seq_one_letter_code
_entity_poly.pdbx_strand_id
1 'polypeptide(L)'
;MNVVRFKLKQDCVDKYFEVINKTDFKGMIQRYIAKTGAYDFCFVGIWESAEAKAARRSKMVAHLYEIRGFMEELSQELGVTVPVSGNIVA
;
A
#
# COMPACT_ATOMS: atom_id res chain seq x y z
N MET A 1 -3.54 -7.29 -9.64
CA MET A 1 -2.78 -7.25 -8.37
C MET A 1 -1.91 -6.00 -8.34
N ASN A 2 -1.83 -5.34 -7.22
CA ASN A 2 -0.85 -4.30 -7.02
C ASN A 2 0.06 -4.63 -5.83
N VAL A 3 1.31 -4.21 -5.94
CA VAL A 3 2.33 -4.40 -4.92
C VAL A 3 2.94 -3.04 -4.63
N VAL A 4 3.02 -2.67 -3.35
CA VAL A 4 3.59 -1.39 -2.94
C VAL A 4 4.64 -1.63 -1.86
N ARG A 5 5.88 -1.28 -2.15
CA ARG A 5 6.98 -1.34 -1.18
C ARG A 5 7.10 0.00 -0.48
N PHE A 6 7.31 -0.04 0.83
CA PHE A 6 7.46 1.19 1.62
C PHE A 6 8.24 0.89 2.90
N LYS A 7 8.69 1.94 3.55
CA LYS A 7 9.37 1.87 4.83
C LYS A 7 8.65 2.78 5.82
N LEU A 8 8.36 2.28 7.02
CA LEU A 8 7.71 3.06 8.06
C LEU A 8 8.73 3.73 8.97
N LYS A 9 8.38 4.91 9.47
CA LYS A 9 9.10 5.54 10.56
C LYS A 9 8.97 4.67 11.81
N GLN A 10 10.03 4.61 12.61
CA GLN A 10 10.11 3.73 13.77
C GLN A 10 8.93 3.91 14.74
N ASP A 11 8.52 5.14 14.99
CA ASP A 11 7.45 5.47 15.93
C ASP A 11 6.05 5.49 15.30
N CYS A 12 5.93 5.13 14.02
CA CYS A 12 4.67 5.19 13.28
C CYS A 12 4.13 3.83 12.86
N VAL A 13 4.79 2.73 13.23
CA VAL A 13 4.37 1.38 12.81
C VAL A 13 2.96 1.06 13.31
N ASP A 14 2.70 1.25 14.59
CA ASP A 14 1.38 0.97 15.17
C ASP A 14 0.30 1.89 14.59
N LYS A 15 0.62 3.15 14.37
CA LYS A 15 -0.31 4.11 13.76
C LYS A 15 -0.71 3.71 12.35
N TYR A 16 0.27 3.24 11.56
CA TYR A 16 -0.01 2.76 10.21
C TYR A 16 -0.96 1.56 10.23
N PHE A 17 -0.67 0.55 11.04
CA PHE A 17 -1.52 -0.63 11.11
C PHE A 17 -2.91 -0.33 11.65
N GLU A 18 -3.03 0.61 12.57
CA GLU A 18 -4.35 1.07 13.04
C GLU A 18 -5.16 1.67 11.90
N VAL A 19 -4.56 2.50 11.05
CA VAL A 19 -5.25 3.11 9.91
C VAL A 19 -5.59 2.06 8.86
N ILE A 20 -4.64 1.22 8.46
CA ILE A 20 -4.86 0.24 7.39
C ILE A 20 -5.92 -0.80 7.77
N ASN A 21 -5.99 -1.19 9.04
CA ASN A 21 -6.98 -2.15 9.52
C ASN A 21 -8.41 -1.60 9.49
N LYS A 22 -8.56 -0.29 9.48
CA LYS A 22 -9.88 0.39 9.38
C LYS A 22 -10.22 0.75 7.93
N THR A 23 -9.29 0.59 7.00
CA THR A 23 -9.49 0.97 5.60
C THR A 23 -10.00 -0.21 4.80
N ASP A 24 -11.09 0.01 4.06
CA ASP A 24 -11.66 -0.97 3.15
C ASP A 24 -11.71 -0.39 1.74
N PHE A 25 -11.19 -1.14 0.77
CA PHE A 25 -11.26 -0.79 -0.63
C PHE A 25 -12.23 -1.73 -1.34
N LYS A 26 -13.37 -1.20 -1.77
CA LYS A 26 -14.35 -1.98 -2.53
C LYS A 26 -13.73 -2.54 -3.79
N GLY A 27 -13.93 -3.83 -4.03
CA GLY A 27 -13.33 -4.54 -5.18
C GLY A 27 -12.00 -5.19 -4.89
N MET A 28 -11.38 -4.91 -3.74
CA MET A 28 -10.19 -5.63 -3.29
C MET A 28 -10.63 -6.90 -2.57
N ILE A 29 -10.28 -8.05 -3.13
CA ILE A 29 -10.68 -9.36 -2.61
C ILE A 29 -9.86 -9.73 -1.39
N GLN A 30 -8.55 -9.53 -1.46
CA GLN A 30 -7.60 -9.83 -0.39
C GLN A 30 -6.49 -8.81 -0.36
N ARG A 31 -5.89 -8.65 0.82
CA ARG A 31 -4.67 -7.88 0.98
C ARG A 31 -3.76 -8.59 1.97
N TYR A 32 -2.46 -8.44 1.73
CA TYR A 32 -1.42 -8.92 2.61
C TYR A 32 -0.40 -7.81 2.83
N ILE A 33 0.18 -7.77 4.02
CA ILE A 33 1.31 -6.90 4.30
C ILE A 33 2.43 -7.79 4.83
N ALA A 34 3.52 -7.87 4.07
CA ALA A 34 4.70 -8.63 4.46
C ALA A 34 5.73 -7.68 5.06
N LYS A 35 6.34 -8.11 6.15
CA LYS A 35 7.47 -7.40 6.74
C LYS A 35 8.75 -7.97 6.12
N THR A 36 9.50 -7.14 5.40
CA THR A 36 10.69 -7.54 4.67
C THR A 36 12.00 -7.09 5.33
N GLY A 37 11.91 -6.25 6.35
CA GLY A 37 13.04 -5.76 7.14
C GLY A 37 12.54 -5.20 8.46
N ALA A 38 13.39 -4.55 9.23
CA ALA A 38 13.00 -4.02 10.55
C ALA A 38 11.81 -3.04 10.45
N TYR A 39 11.84 -2.17 9.44
CA TYR A 39 10.79 -1.17 9.17
C TYR A 39 10.36 -1.18 7.71
N ASP A 40 10.76 -2.19 6.96
CA ASP A 40 10.44 -2.36 5.55
C ASP A 40 9.25 -3.29 5.39
N PHE A 41 8.31 -2.88 4.53
CA PHE A 41 7.06 -3.59 4.32
C PHE A 41 6.71 -3.65 2.85
N CYS A 42 5.88 -4.62 2.51
CA CYS A 42 5.34 -4.80 1.18
C CYS A 42 3.84 -5.04 1.30
N PHE A 43 3.05 -4.14 0.72
CA PHE A 43 1.60 -4.28 0.63
C PHE A 43 1.26 -5.00 -0.67
N VAL A 44 0.42 -6.03 -0.59
CA VAL A 44 -0.07 -6.77 -1.76
C VAL A 44 -1.59 -6.71 -1.76
N GLY A 45 -2.16 -6.14 -2.81
CA GLY A 45 -3.61 -6.07 -3.00
C GLY A 45 -4.05 -6.93 -4.18
N ILE A 46 -5.06 -7.76 -3.96
CA ILE A 46 -5.67 -8.59 -5.00
C ILE A 46 -7.07 -8.06 -5.25
N TRP A 47 -7.36 -7.72 -6.51
CA TRP A 47 -8.59 -7.07 -6.93
C TRP A 47 -9.46 -8.02 -7.75
N GLU A 48 -10.79 -7.80 -7.71
CA GLU A 48 -11.75 -8.56 -8.52
C GLU A 48 -11.44 -8.47 -10.02
N SER A 49 -11.04 -7.26 -10.46
CA SER A 49 -10.75 -6.98 -11.86
C SER A 49 -9.87 -5.74 -11.99
N ALA A 50 -9.31 -5.50 -13.17
CA ALA A 50 -8.56 -4.28 -13.47
C ALA A 50 -9.48 -3.06 -13.38
N GLU A 51 -10.74 -3.19 -13.81
CA GLU A 51 -11.74 -2.13 -13.72
C GLU A 51 -12.06 -1.76 -12.27
N ALA A 52 -12.20 -2.75 -11.39
CA ALA A 52 -12.47 -2.51 -9.97
C ALA A 52 -11.31 -1.73 -9.33
N LYS A 53 -10.06 -2.09 -9.65
CA LYS A 53 -8.88 -1.37 -9.18
C LYS A 53 -8.85 0.06 -9.72
N ALA A 54 -9.08 0.25 -11.01
CA ALA A 54 -9.10 1.57 -11.65
C ALA A 54 -10.19 2.47 -11.03
N ALA A 55 -11.36 1.91 -10.74
CA ALA A 55 -12.46 2.65 -10.12
C ALA A 55 -12.12 3.16 -8.71
N ARG A 56 -11.13 2.58 -8.05
CA ARG A 56 -10.72 2.97 -6.70
C ARG A 56 -9.41 3.76 -6.64
N ARG A 57 -8.86 4.10 -7.79
CA ARG A 57 -7.56 4.79 -7.86
C ARG A 57 -7.56 6.09 -7.05
N SER A 58 -8.58 6.93 -7.18
CA SER A 58 -8.63 8.20 -6.45
C SER A 58 -8.70 7.99 -4.94
N LYS A 59 -9.41 6.95 -4.48
CA LYS A 59 -9.44 6.59 -3.05
C LYS A 59 -8.09 6.08 -2.56
N MET A 60 -7.39 5.29 -3.38
CA MET A 60 -6.04 4.80 -3.03
C MET A 60 -5.04 5.95 -2.94
N VAL A 61 -5.12 6.92 -3.86
CA VAL A 61 -4.27 8.11 -3.82
C VAL A 61 -4.57 8.94 -2.58
N ALA A 62 -5.85 9.17 -2.26
CA ALA A 62 -6.24 9.89 -1.05
C ALA A 62 -5.74 9.17 0.20
N HIS A 63 -5.84 7.84 0.26
CA HIS A 63 -5.33 7.03 1.35
C HIS A 63 -3.81 7.17 1.49
N LEU A 64 -3.07 7.17 0.38
CA LEU A 64 -1.62 7.38 0.41
C LEU A 64 -1.28 8.74 1.03
N TYR A 65 -1.99 9.81 0.66
CA TYR A 65 -1.77 11.11 1.28
C TYR A 65 -2.03 11.10 2.78
N GLU A 66 -3.01 10.31 3.22
CA GLU A 66 -3.32 10.16 4.65
C GLU A 66 -2.19 9.47 5.42
N ILE A 67 -1.57 8.44 4.83
CA ILE A 67 -0.57 7.60 5.53
C ILE A 67 0.88 7.95 5.23
N ARG A 68 1.15 8.78 4.21
CA ARG A 68 2.54 9.08 3.79
C ARG A 68 3.37 9.71 4.89
N GLY A 69 2.74 10.41 5.84
CA GLY A 69 3.43 10.99 6.99
C GLY A 69 4.03 9.96 7.94
N PHE A 70 3.59 8.70 7.87
CA PHE A 70 4.14 7.59 8.65
C PHE A 70 5.33 6.92 7.96
N MET A 71 5.62 7.30 6.72
CA MET A 71 6.60 6.62 5.85
C MET A 71 7.90 7.40 5.76
N GLU A 72 9.01 6.66 5.69
CA GLU A 72 10.32 7.21 5.38
C GLU A 72 10.46 7.43 3.88
N GLU A 73 11.16 8.47 3.48
CA GLU A 73 11.54 8.65 2.08
C GLU A 73 12.56 7.59 1.68
N LEU A 74 12.26 6.81 0.63
CA LEU A 74 13.15 5.78 0.12
C LEU A 74 14.32 6.38 -0.65
N SER A 75 14.03 7.39 -1.49
CA SER A 75 15.00 8.21 -2.21
C SER A 75 14.27 9.42 -2.79
N GLN A 76 15.03 10.42 -3.27
CA GLN A 76 14.43 11.57 -3.96
C GLN A 76 13.63 11.14 -5.19
N GLU A 77 14.13 10.14 -5.92
CA GLU A 77 13.46 9.66 -7.15
C GLU A 77 12.22 8.83 -6.85
N LEU A 78 12.29 7.93 -5.85
CA LEU A 78 11.22 7.00 -5.55
C LEU A 78 10.14 7.60 -4.65
N GLY A 79 10.48 8.62 -3.86
CA GLY A 79 9.57 9.14 -2.84
C GLY A 79 9.39 8.14 -1.69
N VAL A 80 8.15 7.96 -1.22
CA VAL A 80 7.86 7.11 -0.05
C VAL A 80 7.36 5.71 -0.42
N THR A 81 7.03 5.44 -1.68
CA THR A 81 6.52 4.14 -2.13
C THR A 81 7.12 3.72 -3.47
N VAL A 82 7.19 2.41 -3.67
CA VAL A 82 7.52 1.83 -4.99
C VAL A 82 6.34 0.95 -5.40
N PRO A 83 5.40 1.48 -6.19
CA PRO A 83 4.23 0.72 -6.66
C PRO A 83 4.53 -0.06 -7.94
N VAL A 84 4.01 -1.27 -8.01
CA VAL A 84 4.03 -2.11 -9.22
C VAL A 84 2.66 -2.75 -9.36
N SER A 85 2.12 -2.79 -10.56
CA SER A 85 0.83 -3.42 -10.85
C SER A 85 0.95 -4.40 -12.00
N GLY A 86 0.17 -5.47 -11.95
CA GLY A 86 0.10 -6.45 -13.02
C GLY A 86 -1.08 -7.40 -12.85
N ASN A 87 -1.31 -8.19 -13.88
CA ASN A 87 -2.32 -9.24 -13.84
C ASN A 87 -1.71 -10.52 -13.25
N ILE A 88 -2.52 -11.23 -12.45
CA ILE A 88 -2.11 -12.54 -11.94
C ILE A 88 -2.22 -13.54 -13.11
N VAL A 89 -1.12 -14.20 -13.41
CA VAL A 89 -1.03 -15.13 -14.55
C VAL A 89 -0.75 -16.59 -14.14
N ALA A 90 -0.62 -16.82 -12.86
CA ALA A 90 -0.39 -18.18 -12.35
C ALA A 90 -0.99 -18.36 -10.96
#